data_9fe5c88aa793c8ab70ca828b0a5f161a
#
_entry.id   9fe5c88aa793c8ab70ca828b0a5f161a
#
_cell.length_a   1.000
_cell.length_b   1.000
_cell.length_c   1.000
_cell.angle_alpha   90.00
_cell.angle_beta   90.00
_cell.angle_gamma   90.00
#
_symmetry.space_group_name_H-M   'P 1'
#
loop_
_entity.id
_entity.type
_entity.pdbx_description
1 polymer ?
#
loop_
_entity_poly.entity_id
_entity_poly.type
_entity_poly.pdbx_seq_one_letter_code
_entity_poly.pdbx_strand_id
1 'polypeptide(L)'
;PIGGLMLKFAVPCILSLLVSSLYNIVDQIFIGWGVGYLGNGATNVVFPITVIALAVALMIGDGCAAFLSICQGKHDTESAHRSVGNAITLLLICSVVLVVLFVLFRDVILAAFGATENNLPYAIDYFNIIIIGIPFYIVTNGLNSIIRADGSPKFAMLSTLVGCILNVILDPIAIFVLQWGVSGAALATIAGQIVSTILGVGYLFHARSFHLHKESFLPQGGLLGKILPLGISSLLTQLSIVIIMGVMNTTLVKYGALSEYGADIPMTVVGIVMKVFQIVIAFVVGIAAGCQPIVGYNYGAGNGQRVRQIFKTMMLAEAVVGLVSMLAFQLFPVQIISLFGSESDLYNQFASYAFRIYLSTILLCCIHKSISIFLQSLGKPVQSMILSLLRDFILCVPLILIFPMFVEPGVMGPLYSAPIADVVTLLVAGVMMASVLKKLNQMEESHNLILKSVETA
;
A
#
# COMPACT_ATOMS: atom_id res chain seq x y z
N PRO A 1 27.20 -7.55 5.74
CA PRO A 1 26.70 -6.38 6.47
C PRO A 1 25.21 -6.19 6.24
N ILE A 2 24.48 -5.91 7.33
CA ILE A 2 23.03 -5.79 7.35
C ILE A 2 22.55 -4.65 6.44
N GLY A 3 23.22 -3.50 6.46
CA GLY A 3 22.85 -2.35 5.64
C GLY A 3 22.85 -2.62 4.15
N GLY A 4 23.84 -3.32 3.63
CA GLY A 4 23.90 -3.71 2.22
C GLY A 4 22.81 -4.70 1.83
N LEU A 5 22.49 -5.65 2.70
CA LEU A 5 21.40 -6.60 2.50
C LEU A 5 20.04 -5.90 2.49
N MET A 6 19.82 -4.95 3.41
CA MET A 6 18.59 -4.15 3.46
C MET A 6 18.42 -3.32 2.19
N LEU A 7 19.47 -2.68 1.69
CA LEU A 7 19.42 -1.93 0.43
C LEU A 7 19.05 -2.83 -0.76
N LYS A 8 19.60 -4.04 -0.80
CA LYS A 8 19.30 -5.01 -1.87
C LYS A 8 17.81 -5.34 -1.97
N PHE A 9 17.09 -5.36 -0.85
CA PHE A 9 15.65 -5.64 -0.80
C PHE A 9 14.81 -4.36 -0.84
N ALA A 10 15.21 -3.32 -0.14
CA ALA A 10 14.42 -2.09 -0.02
C ALA A 10 14.39 -1.27 -1.30
N VAL A 11 15.52 -1.08 -1.98
CA VAL A 11 15.61 -0.25 -3.20
C VAL A 11 14.69 -0.78 -4.31
N PRO A 12 14.70 -2.07 -4.68
CA PRO A 12 13.76 -2.59 -5.65
C PRO A 12 12.29 -2.39 -5.25
N CYS A 13 11.95 -2.57 -3.98
CA CYS A 13 10.59 -2.38 -3.49
C CYS A 13 10.15 -0.92 -3.58
N ILE A 14 11.00 0.02 -3.19
CA ILE A 14 10.74 1.46 -3.32
C ILE A 14 10.52 1.83 -4.78
N LEU A 15 11.38 1.39 -5.69
CA LEU A 15 11.27 1.68 -7.12
C LEU A 15 9.97 1.13 -7.70
N SER A 16 9.57 -0.09 -7.33
CA SER A 16 8.30 -0.68 -7.77
C SER A 16 7.11 0.18 -7.35
N LEU A 17 7.06 0.61 -6.10
CA LEU A 17 5.96 1.40 -5.57
C LEU A 17 5.92 2.82 -6.15
N LEU A 18 7.07 3.46 -6.30
CA LEU A 18 7.18 4.79 -6.92
C LEU A 18 6.73 4.76 -8.37
N VAL A 19 7.22 3.82 -9.16
CA VAL A 19 6.85 3.70 -10.58
C VAL A 19 5.37 3.38 -10.73
N SER A 20 4.81 2.52 -9.88
CA SER A 20 3.38 2.24 -9.87
C SER A 20 2.54 3.48 -9.57
N SER A 21 2.98 4.32 -8.64
CA SER A 21 2.30 5.59 -8.34
C SER A 21 2.41 6.59 -9.48
N LEU A 22 3.58 6.69 -10.10
CA LEU A 22 3.82 7.63 -11.20
C LEU A 22 3.06 7.24 -12.46
N TYR A 23 2.99 5.95 -12.81
CA TYR A 23 2.26 5.55 -14.02
C TYR A 23 0.77 5.83 -13.91
N ASN A 24 0.18 5.71 -12.73
CA ASN A 24 -1.23 6.09 -12.51
C ASN A 24 -1.47 7.57 -12.81
N ILE A 25 -0.54 8.43 -12.43
CA ILE A 25 -0.62 9.88 -12.73
C ILE A 25 -0.50 10.11 -14.24
N VAL A 26 0.45 9.46 -14.88
CA VAL A 26 0.68 9.58 -16.34
C VAL A 26 -0.54 9.08 -17.12
N ASP A 27 -1.13 7.96 -16.72
CA ASP A 27 -2.34 7.41 -17.32
C ASP A 27 -3.50 8.40 -17.25
N GLN A 28 -3.71 9.03 -16.11
CA GLN A 28 -4.75 10.06 -15.95
C GLN A 28 -4.49 11.31 -16.81
N ILE A 29 -3.23 11.70 -16.97
CA ILE A 29 -2.86 12.81 -17.86
C ILE A 29 -3.24 12.49 -19.31
N PHE A 30 -2.89 11.31 -19.78
CA PHE A 30 -3.25 10.88 -21.14
C PHE A 30 -4.76 10.79 -21.37
N ILE A 31 -5.51 10.27 -20.41
CA ILE A 31 -6.96 10.22 -20.46
C ILE A 31 -7.55 11.66 -20.50
N GLY A 32 -7.02 12.54 -19.68
CA GLY A 32 -7.43 13.95 -19.65
C GLY A 32 -7.20 14.66 -20.97
N TRP A 33 -6.08 14.40 -21.64
CA TRP A 33 -5.77 14.99 -22.95
C TRP A 33 -6.58 14.37 -24.09
N GLY A 34 -6.83 13.07 -24.05
CA GLY A 34 -7.48 12.34 -25.14
C GLY A 34 -9.00 12.25 -25.04
N VAL A 35 -9.55 12.21 -23.84
CA VAL A 35 -10.99 12.03 -23.60
C VAL A 35 -11.60 13.24 -22.87
N GLY A 36 -10.79 13.96 -22.09
CA GLY A 36 -11.21 15.10 -21.30
C GLY A 36 -11.58 14.75 -19.86
N TYR A 37 -12.18 15.71 -19.15
CA TYR A 37 -12.49 15.57 -17.73
C TYR A 37 -13.52 14.48 -17.41
N LEU A 38 -14.44 14.18 -18.34
CA LEU A 38 -15.42 13.10 -18.17
C LEU A 38 -14.75 11.72 -18.14
N GLY A 39 -13.70 11.53 -18.94
CA GLY A 39 -12.90 10.32 -18.91
C GLY A 39 -12.15 10.14 -17.59
N ASN A 40 -11.54 11.21 -17.09
CA ASN A 40 -10.90 11.19 -15.76
C ASN A 40 -11.92 10.95 -14.64
N GLY A 41 -13.09 11.56 -14.72
CA GLY A 41 -14.18 11.31 -13.78
C GLY A 41 -14.61 9.85 -13.76
N ALA A 42 -14.69 9.23 -14.93
CA ALA A 42 -15.04 7.81 -15.07
C ALA A 42 -13.97 6.91 -14.42
N THR A 43 -12.70 7.17 -14.64
CA THR A 43 -11.62 6.39 -14.01
C THR A 43 -11.60 6.56 -12.49
N ASN A 44 -11.90 7.73 -11.98
CA ASN A 44 -12.00 7.99 -10.54
C ASN A 44 -13.17 7.22 -9.90
N VAL A 45 -14.29 7.06 -10.61
CA VAL A 45 -15.44 6.28 -10.14
C VAL A 45 -15.10 4.78 -10.07
N VAL A 46 -14.30 4.28 -10.99
CA VAL A 46 -13.88 2.86 -11.02
C VAL A 46 -12.68 2.57 -10.11
N PHE A 47 -11.89 3.58 -9.76
CA PHE A 47 -10.69 3.42 -8.94
C PHE A 47 -10.89 2.64 -7.62
N PRO A 48 -11.97 2.86 -6.85
CA PRO A 48 -12.20 2.08 -5.62
C PRO A 48 -12.27 0.57 -5.83
N ILE A 49 -12.72 0.12 -6.99
CA ILE A 49 -12.76 -1.32 -7.33
C ILE A 49 -11.34 -1.89 -7.40
N THR A 50 -10.42 -1.16 -8.02
CA THR A 50 -9.02 -1.57 -8.09
C THR A 50 -8.34 -1.56 -6.72
N VAL A 51 -8.69 -0.62 -5.85
CA VAL A 51 -8.18 -0.58 -4.48
C VAL A 51 -8.67 -1.76 -3.66
N ILE A 52 -9.94 -2.14 -3.78
CA ILE A 52 -10.49 -3.34 -3.11
C ILE A 52 -9.76 -4.60 -3.60
N ALA A 53 -9.55 -4.72 -4.91
CA ALA A 53 -8.81 -5.83 -5.49
C ALA A 53 -7.37 -5.88 -4.96
N LEU A 54 -6.68 -4.75 -4.91
CA LEU A 54 -5.34 -4.63 -4.33
C LEU A 54 -5.30 -5.00 -2.84
N ALA A 55 -6.30 -4.56 -2.09
CA ALA A 55 -6.41 -4.87 -0.67
C ALA A 55 -6.48 -6.38 -0.43
N VAL A 56 -7.29 -7.09 -1.20
CA VAL A 56 -7.41 -8.55 -1.12
C VAL A 56 -6.12 -9.23 -1.58
N ALA A 57 -5.52 -8.76 -2.67
CA ALA A 57 -4.26 -9.30 -3.18
C ALA A 57 -3.12 -9.18 -2.18
N LEU A 58 -2.98 -8.03 -1.52
CA LEU A 58 -1.95 -7.80 -0.51
C LEU A 58 -2.25 -8.54 0.81
N MET A 59 -3.50 -8.69 1.19
CA MET A 59 -3.85 -9.52 2.34
C MET A 59 -3.30 -10.94 2.17
N ILE A 60 -3.50 -11.53 1.02
CA ILE A 60 -3.03 -12.88 0.72
C ILE A 60 -1.51 -12.89 0.47
N GLY A 61 -1.02 -11.98 -0.34
CA GLY A 61 0.39 -11.93 -0.73
C GLY A 61 1.33 -11.57 0.42
N ASP A 62 1.06 -10.51 1.14
CA ASP A 62 1.89 -10.08 2.27
C ASP A 62 1.80 -11.04 3.45
N GLY A 63 0.61 -11.60 3.70
CA GLY A 63 0.43 -12.64 4.71
C GLY A 63 1.25 -13.89 4.40
N CYS A 64 1.18 -14.36 3.15
CA CYS A 64 1.99 -15.48 2.69
C CYS A 64 3.49 -15.16 2.71
N ALA A 65 3.89 -13.98 2.31
CA ALA A 65 5.29 -13.56 2.32
C ALA A 65 5.88 -13.54 3.72
N ALA A 66 5.15 -13.02 4.69
CA ALA A 66 5.57 -13.04 6.10
C ALA A 66 5.71 -14.48 6.63
N PHE A 67 4.73 -15.31 6.39
CA PHE A 67 4.75 -16.71 6.80
C PHE A 67 5.88 -17.52 6.12
N LEU A 68 6.03 -17.33 4.80
CA LEU A 68 7.09 -17.98 4.02
C LEU A 68 8.49 -17.62 4.54
N SER A 69 8.73 -16.35 4.83
CA SER A 69 10.03 -15.89 5.37
C SER A 69 10.36 -16.54 6.71
N ILE A 70 9.38 -16.67 7.58
CA ILE A 70 9.55 -17.35 8.88
C ILE A 70 9.83 -18.85 8.66
N CYS A 71 9.10 -19.50 7.76
CA CYS A 71 9.32 -20.90 7.41
C CYS A 71 10.72 -21.14 6.83
N GLN A 72 11.21 -20.23 5.99
CA GLN A 72 12.57 -20.29 5.46
C GLN A 72 13.61 -20.23 6.58
N GLY A 73 13.42 -19.35 7.56
CA GLY A 73 14.30 -19.25 8.71
C GLY A 73 14.30 -20.50 9.62
N LYS A 74 13.17 -21.17 9.72
CA LYS A 74 13.00 -22.44 10.45
C LYS A 74 13.42 -23.67 9.65
N HIS A 75 13.77 -23.52 8.38
CA HIS A 75 14.02 -24.61 7.43
C HIS A 75 12.83 -25.58 7.27
N ASP A 76 11.61 -25.08 7.48
CA ASP A 76 10.37 -25.84 7.27
C ASP A 76 9.93 -25.72 5.81
N THR A 77 10.50 -26.56 4.94
CA THR A 77 10.24 -26.54 3.50
C THR A 77 8.83 -26.99 3.15
N GLU A 78 8.27 -27.93 3.88
CA GLU A 78 6.92 -28.45 3.65
C GLU A 78 5.86 -27.36 3.83
N SER A 79 5.91 -26.63 4.95
CA SER A 79 5.01 -25.49 5.19
C SER A 79 5.23 -24.37 4.19
N ALA A 80 6.47 -24.12 3.75
CA ALA A 80 6.77 -23.14 2.73
C ALA A 80 6.09 -23.48 1.40
N HIS A 81 6.22 -24.71 0.92
CA HIS A 81 5.58 -25.15 -0.34
C HIS A 81 4.05 -25.05 -0.27
N ARG A 82 3.47 -25.50 0.83
CA ARG A 82 2.01 -25.48 1.02
C ARG A 82 1.47 -24.07 1.18
N SER A 83 2.18 -23.18 1.88
CA SER A 83 1.75 -21.80 2.06
C SER A 83 1.65 -21.05 0.74
N VAL A 84 2.65 -21.19 -0.12
CA VAL A 84 2.65 -20.56 -1.45
C VAL A 84 1.55 -21.13 -2.34
N GLY A 85 1.40 -22.45 -2.38
CA GLY A 85 0.34 -23.10 -3.15
C GLY A 85 -1.05 -22.70 -2.69
N ASN A 86 -1.29 -22.67 -1.38
CA ASN A 86 -2.56 -22.19 -0.80
C ASN A 86 -2.82 -20.71 -1.13
N ALA A 87 -1.80 -19.86 -1.05
CA ALA A 87 -1.91 -18.45 -1.39
C ALA A 87 -2.31 -18.26 -2.87
N ILE A 88 -1.69 -18.98 -3.78
CA ILE A 88 -2.01 -18.91 -5.22
C ILE A 88 -3.45 -19.38 -5.46
N THR A 89 -3.86 -20.48 -4.86
CA THR A 89 -5.24 -20.98 -4.97
C THR A 89 -6.23 -19.93 -4.46
N LEU A 90 -5.94 -19.31 -3.33
CA LEU A 90 -6.81 -18.29 -2.73
C LEU A 90 -6.85 -17.02 -3.57
N LEU A 91 -5.71 -16.60 -4.17
CA LEU A 91 -5.68 -15.49 -5.11
C LEU A 91 -6.61 -15.73 -6.30
N LEU A 92 -6.58 -16.92 -6.87
CA LEU A 92 -7.45 -17.29 -8.00
C LEU A 92 -8.92 -17.33 -7.59
N ILE A 93 -9.25 -17.94 -6.47
CA ILE A 93 -10.62 -18.02 -5.96
C ILE A 93 -11.16 -16.62 -5.67
N CYS A 94 -10.40 -15.79 -4.97
CA CYS A 94 -10.79 -14.40 -4.65
C CYS A 94 -10.93 -13.56 -5.91
N SER A 95 -10.09 -13.78 -6.93
CA SER A 95 -10.21 -13.10 -8.22
C SER A 95 -11.56 -13.39 -8.88
N VAL A 96 -11.94 -14.65 -8.95
CA VAL A 96 -13.23 -15.06 -9.52
C VAL A 96 -14.40 -14.51 -8.73
N VAL A 97 -14.35 -14.62 -7.40
CA VAL A 97 -15.41 -14.11 -6.52
C VAL A 97 -15.58 -12.60 -6.66
N LEU A 98 -14.48 -11.85 -6.65
CA LEU A 98 -14.54 -10.39 -6.80
C LEU A 98 -15.05 -9.96 -8.18
N VAL A 99 -14.63 -10.63 -9.25
CA VAL A 99 -15.14 -10.35 -10.61
C VAL A 99 -16.64 -10.58 -10.66
N VAL A 100 -17.12 -11.70 -10.13
CA VAL A 100 -18.57 -12.01 -10.11
C VAL A 100 -19.32 -10.95 -9.31
N LEU A 101 -18.86 -10.60 -8.11
CA LEU A 101 -19.50 -9.58 -7.27
C LEU A 101 -19.51 -8.21 -7.93
N PHE A 102 -18.41 -7.79 -8.53
CA PHE A 102 -18.32 -6.50 -9.21
C PHE A 102 -19.24 -6.43 -10.44
N VAL A 103 -19.33 -7.49 -11.21
CA VAL A 103 -20.22 -7.54 -12.38
C VAL A 103 -21.69 -7.52 -11.95
N LEU A 104 -22.06 -8.30 -10.93
CA LEU A 104 -23.44 -8.36 -10.44
C LEU A 104 -23.90 -7.02 -9.83
N PHE A 105 -23.03 -6.32 -9.12
CA PHE A 105 -23.35 -5.08 -8.43
C PHE A 105 -22.77 -3.84 -9.11
N ARG A 106 -22.41 -3.93 -10.39
CA ARG A 106 -21.79 -2.85 -11.15
C ARG A 106 -22.50 -1.51 -11.00
N ASP A 107 -23.80 -1.48 -11.27
CA ASP A 107 -24.57 -0.24 -11.26
C ASP A 107 -24.68 0.37 -9.86
N VAL A 108 -24.83 -0.45 -8.86
CA VAL A 108 -24.86 -0.03 -7.45
C VAL A 108 -23.50 0.54 -7.04
N ILE A 109 -22.40 -0.12 -7.40
CA ILE A 109 -21.05 0.31 -7.07
C ILE A 109 -20.71 1.63 -7.75
N LEU A 110 -20.97 1.76 -9.04
CA LEU A 110 -20.69 2.99 -9.78
C LEU A 110 -21.51 4.17 -9.24
N ALA A 111 -22.78 3.95 -8.91
CA ALA A 111 -23.61 4.98 -8.29
C ALA A 111 -23.08 5.39 -6.90
N ALA A 112 -22.67 4.41 -6.08
CA ALA A 112 -22.12 4.66 -4.75
C ALA A 112 -20.81 5.45 -4.76
N PHE A 113 -19.99 5.30 -5.80
CA PHE A 113 -18.73 6.00 -5.94
C PHE A 113 -18.81 7.31 -6.75
N GLY A 114 -20.02 7.79 -7.03
CA GLY A 114 -20.23 9.13 -7.56
C GLY A 114 -20.35 9.23 -9.08
N ALA A 115 -20.77 8.16 -9.76
CA ALA A 115 -21.07 8.24 -11.18
C ALA A 115 -22.22 9.23 -11.45
N THR A 116 -22.02 10.10 -12.42
CA THR A 116 -23.03 11.06 -12.88
C THR A 116 -23.61 10.60 -14.21
N GLU A 117 -24.74 11.17 -14.62
CA GLU A 117 -25.35 10.86 -15.92
C GLU A 117 -24.37 11.13 -17.08
N ASN A 118 -23.50 12.14 -16.94
CA ASN A 118 -22.56 12.52 -17.98
C ASN A 118 -21.34 11.59 -18.08
N ASN A 119 -20.82 11.08 -16.96
CA ASN A 119 -19.65 10.23 -16.96
C ASN A 119 -19.98 8.73 -16.93
N LEU A 120 -21.22 8.36 -16.65
CA LEU A 120 -21.64 6.96 -16.53
C LEU A 120 -21.32 6.10 -17.77
N PRO A 121 -21.56 6.57 -19.02
CA PRO A 121 -21.18 5.77 -20.18
C PRO A 121 -19.69 5.46 -20.25
N TYR A 122 -18.85 6.44 -19.96
CA TYR A 122 -17.40 6.26 -19.90
C TYR A 122 -16.98 5.32 -18.77
N ALA A 123 -17.62 5.45 -17.61
CA ALA A 123 -17.37 4.59 -16.46
C ALA A 123 -17.73 3.14 -16.75
N ILE A 124 -18.84 2.88 -17.43
CA ILE A 124 -19.26 1.53 -17.84
C ILE A 124 -18.28 0.94 -18.84
N ASP A 125 -17.86 1.69 -19.85
CA ASP A 125 -16.89 1.23 -20.84
C ASP A 125 -15.55 0.88 -20.19
N TYR A 126 -15.07 1.73 -19.31
CA TYR A 126 -13.84 1.52 -18.57
C TYR A 126 -13.95 0.30 -17.63
N PHE A 127 -15.05 0.22 -16.88
CA PHE A 127 -15.33 -0.89 -15.97
C PHE A 127 -15.37 -2.25 -16.68
N ASN A 128 -16.07 -2.34 -17.78
CA ASN A 128 -16.25 -3.61 -18.51
C ASN A 128 -14.93 -4.19 -19.00
N ILE A 129 -13.95 -3.34 -19.26
CA ILE A 129 -12.62 -3.77 -19.70
C ILE A 129 -11.71 -4.01 -18.48
N ILE A 130 -11.69 -3.12 -17.52
CA ILE A 130 -10.86 -3.25 -16.30
C ILE A 130 -11.20 -4.52 -15.54
N ILE A 131 -12.47 -4.91 -15.51
CA ILE A 131 -12.90 -6.12 -14.79
C ILE A 131 -12.24 -7.39 -15.34
N ILE A 132 -11.92 -7.42 -16.63
CA ILE A 132 -11.19 -8.53 -17.24
C ILE A 132 -9.75 -8.60 -16.72
N GLY A 133 -9.16 -7.46 -16.41
CA GLY A 133 -7.81 -7.35 -15.88
C GLY A 133 -7.70 -7.58 -14.36
N ILE A 134 -8.79 -7.57 -13.62
CA ILE A 134 -8.78 -7.75 -12.17
C ILE A 134 -8.11 -9.05 -11.71
N PRO A 135 -8.38 -10.23 -12.30
CA PRO A 135 -7.68 -11.45 -11.93
C PRO A 135 -6.17 -11.36 -12.11
N PHE A 136 -5.71 -10.77 -13.22
CA PHE A 136 -4.29 -10.57 -13.49
C PHE A 136 -3.67 -9.59 -12.48
N TYR A 137 -4.38 -8.53 -12.16
CA TYR A 137 -3.95 -7.53 -11.17
C TYR A 137 -3.79 -8.14 -9.76
N ILE A 138 -4.75 -8.93 -9.32
CA ILE A 138 -4.72 -9.61 -8.03
C ILE A 138 -3.55 -10.61 -7.98
N VAL A 139 -3.42 -11.44 -8.99
CA VAL A 139 -2.33 -12.44 -9.03
C VAL A 139 -0.97 -11.77 -9.08
N THR A 140 -0.79 -10.76 -9.90
CA THR A 140 0.49 -10.02 -10.00
C THR A 140 0.90 -9.41 -8.67
N ASN A 141 0.01 -8.70 -8.00
CA ASN A 141 0.33 -8.03 -6.75
C ASN A 141 0.58 -9.03 -5.60
N GLY A 142 -0.21 -10.09 -5.54
CA GLY A 142 0.01 -11.17 -4.56
C GLY A 142 1.33 -11.89 -4.79
N LEU A 143 1.67 -12.21 -6.02
CA LEU A 143 2.92 -12.89 -6.35
C LEU A 143 4.15 -12.00 -6.15
N ASN A 144 4.06 -10.70 -6.35
CA ASN A 144 5.19 -9.80 -6.11
C ASN A 144 5.70 -9.86 -4.67
N SER A 145 4.81 -9.90 -3.70
CA SER A 145 5.16 -10.07 -2.29
C SER A 145 5.85 -11.42 -2.04
N ILE A 146 5.34 -12.48 -2.63
CA ILE A 146 5.89 -13.84 -2.50
C ILE A 146 7.25 -13.95 -3.17
N ILE A 147 7.42 -13.41 -4.38
CA ILE A 147 8.69 -13.40 -5.12
C ILE A 147 9.77 -12.66 -4.35
N ARG A 148 9.42 -11.53 -3.75
CA ARG A 148 10.32 -10.76 -2.90
C ARG A 148 10.74 -11.57 -1.66
N ALA A 149 9.81 -12.26 -1.03
CA ALA A 149 10.09 -13.16 0.10
C ALA A 149 10.94 -14.38 -0.29
N ASP A 150 10.85 -14.81 -1.54
CA ASP A 150 11.70 -15.89 -2.09
C ASP A 150 13.17 -15.45 -2.32
N GLY A 151 13.51 -14.21 -2.02
CA GLY A 151 14.86 -13.70 -2.17
C GLY A 151 15.15 -13.07 -3.53
N SER A 152 14.13 -12.74 -4.33
CA SER A 152 14.27 -12.14 -5.66
C SER A 152 13.56 -10.79 -5.78
N PRO A 153 13.93 -9.78 -4.98
CA PRO A 153 13.29 -8.47 -5.03
C PRO A 153 13.49 -7.77 -6.38
N LYS A 154 14.62 -7.96 -7.03
CA LYS A 154 14.89 -7.41 -8.36
C LYS A 154 13.93 -7.95 -9.42
N PHE A 155 13.61 -9.23 -9.37
CA PHE A 155 12.67 -9.82 -10.32
C PHE A 155 11.25 -9.28 -10.11
N ALA A 156 10.80 -9.14 -8.88
CA ALA A 156 9.51 -8.51 -8.54
C ALA A 156 9.45 -7.07 -9.07
N MET A 157 10.52 -6.29 -8.87
CA MET A 157 10.65 -4.94 -9.42
C MET A 157 10.58 -4.93 -10.94
N LEU A 158 11.35 -5.79 -11.62
CA LEU A 158 11.37 -5.86 -13.10
C LEU A 158 10.02 -6.23 -13.66
N SER A 159 9.31 -7.17 -13.06
CA SER A 159 7.96 -7.56 -13.44
C SER A 159 7.00 -6.37 -13.38
N THR A 160 7.04 -5.60 -12.31
CA THR A 160 6.23 -4.38 -12.14
C THR A 160 6.62 -3.30 -13.14
N LEU A 161 7.92 -3.05 -13.32
CA LEU A 161 8.43 -2.02 -14.24
C LEU A 161 8.05 -2.33 -15.69
N VAL A 162 8.17 -3.56 -16.13
CA VAL A 162 7.80 -3.98 -17.50
C VAL A 162 6.31 -3.71 -17.74
N GLY A 163 5.45 -4.07 -16.80
CA GLY A 163 4.02 -3.81 -16.90
C GLY A 163 3.69 -2.31 -16.96
N CYS A 164 4.30 -1.51 -16.11
CA CYS A 164 4.11 -0.05 -16.07
C CYS A 164 4.64 0.62 -17.34
N ILE A 165 5.82 0.26 -17.82
CA ILE A 165 6.40 0.82 -19.04
C ILE A 165 5.53 0.47 -20.25
N LEU A 166 5.08 -0.76 -20.35
CA LEU A 166 4.19 -1.20 -21.43
C LEU A 166 2.87 -0.40 -21.42
N ASN A 167 2.30 -0.17 -20.24
CA ASN A 167 1.11 0.66 -20.07
C ASN A 167 1.36 2.09 -20.58
N VAL A 168 2.45 2.72 -20.16
CA VAL A 168 2.83 4.09 -20.56
C VAL A 168 3.06 4.21 -22.07
N ILE A 169 3.59 3.19 -22.71
CA ILE A 169 3.80 3.15 -24.16
C ILE A 169 2.47 2.95 -24.90
N LEU A 170 1.63 2.03 -24.45
CA LEU A 170 0.38 1.68 -25.11
C LEU A 170 -0.73 2.72 -24.89
N ASP A 171 -0.74 3.44 -23.79
CA ASP A 171 -1.76 4.46 -23.50
C ASP A 171 -1.89 5.51 -24.61
N PRO A 172 -0.81 6.23 -25.02
CA PRO A 172 -0.91 7.20 -26.10
C PRO A 172 -1.36 6.57 -27.42
N ILE A 173 -0.88 5.39 -27.73
CA ILE A 173 -1.23 4.66 -28.95
C ILE A 173 -2.72 4.34 -28.97
N ALA A 174 -3.24 3.77 -27.90
CA ALA A 174 -4.65 3.41 -27.81
C ALA A 174 -5.59 4.62 -27.76
N ILE A 175 -5.21 5.67 -27.06
CA ILE A 175 -6.05 6.87 -26.85
C ILE A 175 -5.98 7.81 -28.05
N PHE A 176 -4.78 8.14 -28.53
CA PHE A 176 -4.57 9.19 -29.56
C PHE A 176 -4.51 8.63 -30.99
N VAL A 177 -3.80 7.54 -31.21
CA VAL A 177 -3.61 6.97 -32.56
C VAL A 177 -4.83 6.14 -32.98
N LEU A 178 -5.26 5.19 -32.13
CA LEU A 178 -6.40 4.32 -32.39
C LEU A 178 -7.74 4.97 -32.03
N GLN A 179 -7.72 6.06 -31.27
CA GLN A 179 -8.91 6.81 -30.83
C GLN A 179 -9.96 5.94 -30.11
N TRP A 180 -9.48 4.99 -29.30
CA TRP A 180 -10.35 4.13 -28.50
C TRP A 180 -10.83 4.75 -27.19
N GLY A 181 -10.36 5.97 -26.88
CA GLY A 181 -10.77 6.72 -25.70
C GLY A 181 -10.47 6.01 -24.38
N VAL A 182 -11.43 6.00 -23.47
CA VAL A 182 -11.31 5.39 -22.14
C VAL A 182 -11.09 3.87 -22.25
N SER A 183 -11.74 3.23 -23.21
CA SER A 183 -11.57 1.80 -23.49
C SER A 183 -10.13 1.47 -23.89
N GLY A 184 -9.48 2.36 -24.66
CA GLY A 184 -8.07 2.23 -25.02
C GLY A 184 -7.15 2.29 -23.81
N ALA A 185 -7.38 3.23 -22.89
CA ALA A 185 -6.64 3.33 -21.63
C ALA A 185 -6.80 2.07 -20.78
N ALA A 186 -8.01 1.55 -20.67
CA ALA A 186 -8.27 0.29 -19.96
C ALA A 186 -7.56 -0.89 -20.58
N LEU A 187 -7.57 -1.01 -21.90
CA LEU A 187 -6.85 -2.08 -22.63
C LEU A 187 -5.33 -2.00 -22.41
N ALA A 188 -4.76 -0.80 -22.45
CA ALA A 188 -3.34 -0.59 -22.17
C ALA A 188 -2.97 -1.04 -20.74
N THR A 189 -3.79 -0.70 -19.76
CA THR A 189 -3.63 -1.12 -18.37
C THR A 189 -3.68 -2.65 -18.24
N ILE A 190 -4.65 -3.30 -18.87
CA ILE A 190 -4.76 -4.77 -18.85
C ILE A 190 -3.56 -5.43 -19.51
N ALA A 191 -3.10 -4.91 -20.65
CA ALA A 191 -1.94 -5.45 -21.34
C ALA A 191 -0.70 -5.45 -20.44
N GLY A 192 -0.46 -4.36 -19.72
CA GLY A 192 0.61 -4.28 -18.72
C GLY A 192 0.44 -5.29 -17.59
N GLN A 193 -0.76 -5.46 -17.08
CA GLN A 193 -1.07 -6.43 -16.02
C GLN A 193 -0.88 -7.88 -16.48
N ILE A 194 -1.29 -8.21 -17.69
CA ILE A 194 -1.11 -9.55 -18.27
C ILE A 194 0.36 -9.89 -18.40
N VAL A 195 1.18 -8.98 -18.92
CA VAL A 195 2.63 -9.20 -19.07
C VAL A 195 3.30 -9.38 -17.71
N SER A 196 2.96 -8.55 -16.73
CA SER A 196 3.46 -8.71 -15.36
C SER A 196 3.05 -10.05 -14.74
N THR A 197 1.83 -10.49 -14.97
CA THR A 197 1.33 -11.80 -14.51
C THR A 197 2.09 -12.96 -15.15
N ILE A 198 2.34 -12.90 -16.46
CA ILE A 198 3.12 -13.92 -17.16
C ILE A 198 4.53 -14.03 -16.57
N LEU A 199 5.18 -12.90 -16.31
CA LEU A 199 6.51 -12.89 -15.68
C LEU A 199 6.46 -13.46 -14.26
N GLY A 200 5.47 -13.07 -13.45
CA GLY A 200 5.30 -13.57 -12.09
C GLY A 200 5.03 -15.06 -12.02
N VAL A 201 4.13 -15.57 -12.86
CA VAL A 201 3.84 -17.01 -12.95
C VAL A 201 5.04 -17.78 -13.48
N GLY A 202 5.76 -17.23 -14.46
CA GLY A 202 7.00 -17.82 -14.97
C GLY A 202 8.06 -17.97 -13.88
N TYR A 203 8.16 -17.03 -12.97
CA TYR A 203 9.08 -17.12 -11.83
C TYR A 203 8.77 -18.32 -10.93
N LEU A 204 7.53 -18.72 -10.76
CA LEU A 204 7.15 -19.86 -9.92
C LEU A 204 7.80 -21.18 -10.32
N PHE A 205 8.14 -21.33 -11.61
CA PHE A 205 8.88 -22.51 -12.10
C PHE A 205 10.37 -22.47 -11.76
N HIS A 206 10.90 -21.33 -11.36
CA HIS A 206 12.31 -21.10 -11.03
C HIS A 206 12.51 -20.59 -9.61
N ALA A 207 11.54 -20.81 -8.72
CA ALA A 207 11.60 -20.37 -7.34
C ALA A 207 12.77 -21.01 -6.58
N ARG A 208 13.37 -20.24 -5.66
CA ARG A 208 14.57 -20.64 -4.93
C ARG A 208 14.27 -21.44 -3.67
N SER A 209 13.24 -21.03 -2.92
CA SER A 209 12.96 -21.54 -1.57
C SER A 209 11.76 -22.46 -1.50
N PHE A 210 11.00 -22.57 -2.57
CA PHE A 210 9.83 -23.44 -2.63
C PHE A 210 9.69 -24.11 -3.97
N HIS A 211 9.11 -25.31 -3.98
CA HIS A 211 8.74 -26.04 -5.18
C HIS A 211 7.27 -26.43 -5.09
N LEU A 212 6.49 -26.07 -6.09
CA LEU A 212 5.05 -26.31 -6.10
C LEU A 212 4.75 -27.71 -6.65
N HIS A 213 3.98 -28.46 -5.86
CA HIS A 213 3.43 -29.75 -6.24
C HIS A 213 1.90 -29.64 -6.30
N LYS A 214 1.22 -30.57 -6.96
CA LYS A 214 -0.24 -30.58 -7.03
C LYS A 214 -0.92 -30.50 -5.65
N GLU A 215 -0.34 -31.16 -4.65
CA GLU A 215 -0.84 -31.16 -3.29
C GLU A 215 -0.71 -29.82 -2.58
N SER A 216 0.25 -28.98 -2.99
CA SER A 216 0.47 -27.65 -2.45
C SER A 216 -0.71 -26.70 -2.71
N PHE A 217 -1.44 -26.90 -3.78
CA PHE A 217 -2.59 -26.07 -4.17
C PHE A 217 -3.88 -26.43 -3.43
N LEU A 218 -3.92 -27.54 -2.70
CA LEU A 218 -5.11 -27.91 -1.93
C LEU A 218 -5.28 -26.99 -0.73
N PRO A 219 -6.42 -26.29 -0.59
CA PRO A 219 -6.64 -25.39 0.53
C PRO A 219 -6.63 -26.16 1.87
N GLN A 220 -5.87 -25.63 2.83
CA GLN A 220 -5.82 -26.14 4.19
C GLN A 220 -6.26 -25.04 5.15
N GLY A 221 -7.41 -25.21 5.82
CA GLY A 221 -7.97 -24.22 6.71
C GLY A 221 -7.04 -23.78 7.84
N GLY A 222 -6.28 -24.72 8.44
CA GLY A 222 -5.30 -24.41 9.48
C GLY A 222 -4.15 -23.54 8.99
N LEU A 223 -3.68 -23.75 7.76
CA LEU A 223 -2.61 -22.97 7.16
C LEU A 223 -3.10 -21.58 6.72
N LEU A 224 -4.26 -21.50 6.09
CA LEU A 224 -4.90 -20.22 5.75
C LEU A 224 -5.20 -19.38 7.00
N GLY A 225 -5.59 -20.01 8.10
CA GLY A 225 -5.77 -19.36 9.40
C GLY A 225 -4.49 -18.76 10.00
N LYS A 226 -3.32 -19.17 9.54
CA LYS A 226 -2.03 -18.59 9.90
C LYS A 226 -1.58 -17.48 8.93
N ILE A 227 -1.90 -17.61 7.65
CA ILE A 227 -1.51 -16.69 6.59
C ILE A 227 -2.38 -15.43 6.57
N LEU A 228 -3.70 -15.59 6.53
CA LEU A 228 -4.64 -14.48 6.36
C LEU A 228 -4.58 -13.43 7.47
N PRO A 229 -4.52 -13.81 8.77
CA PRO A 229 -4.39 -12.82 9.82
C PRO A 229 -3.15 -11.93 9.68
N LEU A 230 -2.04 -12.46 9.18
CA LEU A 230 -0.81 -11.68 8.93
C LEU A 230 -1.00 -10.61 7.85
N GLY A 231 -1.90 -10.83 6.90
CA GLY A 231 -2.18 -9.89 5.83
C GLY A 231 -3.28 -8.89 6.13
N ILE A 232 -4.03 -9.01 7.22
CA ILE A 232 -5.18 -8.14 7.52
C ILE A 232 -4.75 -6.67 7.65
N SER A 233 -3.59 -6.38 8.20
CA SER A 233 -3.09 -5.00 8.29
C SER A 233 -2.88 -4.37 6.91
N SER A 234 -2.41 -5.13 5.93
CA SER A 234 -2.29 -4.68 4.54
C SER A 234 -3.65 -4.42 3.91
N LEU A 235 -4.62 -5.29 4.14
CA LEU A 235 -6.02 -5.10 3.71
C LEU A 235 -6.59 -3.80 4.28
N LEU A 236 -6.47 -3.59 5.59
CA LEU A 236 -6.98 -2.40 6.26
C LEU A 236 -6.31 -1.13 5.78
N THR A 237 -5.00 -1.16 5.55
CA THR A 237 -4.25 -0.01 5.02
C THR A 237 -4.76 0.42 3.65
N GLN A 238 -5.02 -0.52 2.76
CA GLN A 238 -5.53 -0.20 1.42
C GLN A 238 -6.99 0.29 1.46
N LEU A 239 -7.85 -0.36 2.23
CA LEU A 239 -9.25 0.06 2.37
C LEU A 239 -9.37 1.43 3.03
N SER A 240 -8.50 1.75 3.98
CA SER A 240 -8.51 3.04 4.66
C SER A 240 -8.26 4.22 3.72
N ILE A 241 -7.47 4.04 2.68
CA ILE A 241 -7.20 5.08 1.69
C ILE A 241 -8.50 5.59 1.07
N VAL A 242 -9.34 4.68 0.60
CA VAL A 242 -10.63 5.05 -0.03
C VAL A 242 -11.59 5.67 0.97
N ILE A 243 -11.69 5.09 2.16
CA ILE A 243 -12.61 5.57 3.20
C ILE A 243 -12.19 6.95 3.68
N ILE A 244 -10.93 7.15 3.98
CA ILE A 244 -10.41 8.45 4.44
C ILE A 244 -10.58 9.52 3.35
N MET A 245 -10.26 9.20 2.09
CA MET A 245 -10.46 10.14 0.98
C MET A 245 -11.93 10.53 0.83
N GLY A 246 -12.83 9.57 0.87
CA GLY A 246 -14.26 9.81 0.76
C GLY A 246 -14.80 10.70 1.88
N VAL A 247 -14.48 10.36 3.12
CA VAL A 247 -14.90 11.13 4.31
C VAL A 247 -14.26 12.52 4.31
N MET A 248 -12.98 12.62 3.97
CA MET A 248 -12.26 13.88 3.87
C MET A 248 -12.89 14.80 2.83
N ASN A 249 -13.11 14.32 1.61
CA ASN A 249 -13.69 15.11 0.53
C ASN A 249 -15.10 15.61 0.90
N THR A 250 -15.94 14.75 1.41
CA THR A 250 -17.29 15.12 1.83
C THR A 250 -17.28 16.20 2.91
N THR A 251 -16.42 16.05 3.90
CA THR A 251 -16.30 17.00 5.01
C THR A 251 -15.73 18.34 4.56
N LEU A 252 -14.68 18.32 3.71
CA LEU A 252 -14.05 19.54 3.18
C LEU A 252 -15.01 20.33 2.28
N VAL A 253 -15.80 19.66 1.46
CA VAL A 253 -16.83 20.33 0.63
C VAL A 253 -17.87 21.01 1.52
N LYS A 254 -18.39 20.29 2.51
CA LYS A 254 -19.42 20.80 3.43
C LYS A 254 -18.93 22.02 4.21
N TYR A 255 -17.80 21.95 4.87
CA TYR A 255 -17.30 23.03 5.70
C TYR A 255 -16.54 24.10 4.91
N GLY A 256 -15.96 23.75 3.77
CA GLY A 256 -15.35 24.70 2.86
C GLY A 256 -16.36 25.69 2.29
N ALA A 257 -17.55 25.21 1.94
CA ALA A 257 -18.65 26.08 1.47
C ALA A 257 -19.09 27.11 2.51
N LEU A 258 -18.87 26.83 3.80
CA LEU A 258 -19.16 27.75 4.90
C LEU A 258 -17.99 28.67 5.26
N SER A 259 -16.85 28.56 4.58
CA SER A 259 -15.63 29.32 4.82
C SER A 259 -15.32 30.27 3.65
N GLU A 260 -14.33 31.14 3.86
CA GLU A 260 -13.82 32.03 2.81
C GLU A 260 -13.18 31.28 1.63
N TYR A 261 -12.76 30.03 1.83
CA TYR A 261 -12.11 29.21 0.79
C TYR A 261 -13.08 28.61 -0.24
N GLY A 262 -14.37 28.52 0.10
CA GLY A 262 -15.34 27.82 -0.75
C GLY A 262 -15.21 26.30 -0.71
N ALA A 263 -16.03 25.59 -1.48
CA ALA A 263 -16.04 24.13 -1.51
C ALA A 263 -14.87 23.53 -2.29
N ASP A 264 -14.39 24.22 -3.34
CA ASP A 264 -13.46 23.65 -4.31
C ASP A 264 -12.00 23.70 -3.86
N ILE A 265 -11.55 24.81 -3.26
CA ILE A 265 -10.16 25.00 -2.84
C ILE A 265 -9.72 23.96 -1.80
N PRO A 266 -10.43 23.76 -0.68
CA PRO A 266 -10.03 22.77 0.31
C PRO A 266 -9.95 21.34 -0.25
N MET A 267 -10.93 20.93 -1.00
CA MET A 267 -10.97 19.60 -1.61
C MET A 267 -9.81 19.38 -2.58
N THR A 268 -9.55 20.35 -3.45
CA THR A 268 -8.47 20.26 -4.44
C THR A 268 -7.09 20.24 -3.77
N VAL A 269 -6.86 21.14 -2.82
CA VAL A 269 -5.58 21.23 -2.11
C VAL A 269 -5.31 19.97 -1.29
N VAL A 270 -6.28 19.50 -0.51
CA VAL A 270 -6.10 18.29 0.30
C VAL A 270 -5.95 17.05 -0.58
N GLY A 271 -6.61 17.00 -1.71
CA GLY A 271 -6.40 15.95 -2.70
C GLY A 271 -4.94 15.88 -3.17
N ILE A 272 -4.31 17.01 -3.41
CA ILE A 272 -2.89 17.11 -3.77
C ILE A 272 -2.00 16.73 -2.58
N VAL A 273 -2.31 17.21 -1.38
CA VAL A 273 -1.58 16.87 -0.15
C VAL A 273 -1.58 15.36 0.06
N MET A 274 -2.70 14.70 -0.16
CA MET A 274 -2.80 13.24 -0.04
C MET A 274 -1.99 12.50 -1.11
N LYS A 275 -1.91 13.02 -2.33
CA LYS A 275 -1.03 12.45 -3.37
C LYS A 275 0.45 12.55 -3.00
N VAL A 276 0.87 13.70 -2.47
CA VAL A 276 2.24 13.88 -1.97
C VAL A 276 2.52 12.97 -0.78
N PHE A 277 1.56 12.83 0.12
CA PHE A 277 1.62 11.88 1.23
C PHE A 277 1.82 10.44 0.74
N GLN A 278 1.12 10.03 -0.31
CA GLN A 278 1.28 8.68 -0.89
C GLN A 278 2.69 8.44 -1.44
N ILE A 279 3.34 9.46 -1.99
CA ILE A 279 4.74 9.35 -2.42
C ILE A 279 5.66 9.05 -1.21
N VAL A 280 5.47 9.76 -0.11
CA VAL A 280 6.25 9.49 1.12
C VAL A 280 5.97 8.09 1.65
N ILE A 281 4.71 7.67 1.65
CA ILE A 281 4.31 6.31 2.08
C ILE A 281 4.93 5.23 1.17
N ALA A 282 5.09 5.49 -0.12
CA ALA A 282 5.80 4.56 -1.01
C ALA A 282 7.24 4.29 -0.55
N PHE A 283 7.96 5.31 -0.10
CA PHE A 283 9.28 5.14 0.51
C PHE A 283 9.21 4.34 1.82
N VAL A 284 8.28 4.69 2.69
CA VAL A 284 8.11 4.03 4.00
C VAL A 284 7.78 2.55 3.83
N VAL A 285 6.76 2.24 3.05
CA VAL A 285 6.35 0.85 2.78
C VAL A 285 7.45 0.11 2.01
N GLY A 286 8.12 0.78 1.07
CA GLY A 286 9.24 0.20 0.32
C GLY A 286 10.37 -0.26 1.22
N ILE A 287 10.75 0.55 2.20
CA ILE A 287 11.78 0.19 3.19
C ILE A 287 11.29 -0.96 4.08
N ALA A 288 10.13 -0.82 4.68
CA ALA A 288 9.61 -1.76 5.65
C ALA A 288 9.23 -3.12 5.03
N ALA A 289 8.47 -3.11 3.94
CA ALA A 289 8.08 -4.32 3.23
C ALA A 289 9.25 -4.96 2.48
N GLY A 290 10.20 -4.16 2.02
CA GLY A 290 11.45 -4.66 1.46
C GLY A 290 12.30 -5.41 2.48
N CYS A 291 12.34 -4.96 3.71
CA CYS A 291 13.05 -5.65 4.81
C CYS A 291 12.28 -6.85 5.37
N GLN A 292 11.00 -7.02 5.07
CA GLN A 292 10.16 -8.09 5.59
C GLN A 292 10.76 -9.50 5.41
N PRO A 293 11.29 -9.90 4.24
CA PRO A 293 11.92 -11.21 4.08
C PRO A 293 13.10 -11.44 5.00
N ILE A 294 13.92 -10.42 5.20
CA ILE A 294 15.11 -10.49 6.05
C ILE A 294 14.71 -10.62 7.52
N VAL A 295 13.75 -9.84 7.96
CA VAL A 295 13.22 -9.88 9.33
C VAL A 295 12.59 -11.25 9.62
N GLY A 296 11.71 -11.73 8.75
CA GLY A 296 11.03 -13.00 8.91
C GLY A 296 11.99 -14.19 8.94
N TYR A 297 12.97 -14.19 8.04
CA TYR A 297 14.00 -15.22 8.00
C TYR A 297 14.82 -15.29 9.30
N ASN A 298 15.35 -14.16 9.75
CA ASN A 298 16.17 -14.13 10.95
C ASN A 298 15.35 -14.43 12.22
N TYR A 299 14.11 -14.00 12.26
CA TYR A 299 13.21 -14.33 13.35
C TYR A 299 12.88 -15.84 13.38
N GLY A 300 12.59 -16.42 12.24
CA GLY A 300 12.37 -17.89 12.11
C GLY A 300 13.61 -18.71 12.47
N ALA A 301 14.80 -18.20 12.19
CA ALA A 301 16.07 -18.81 12.56
C ALA A 301 16.45 -18.64 14.04
N GLY A 302 15.66 -17.88 14.82
CA GLY A 302 15.94 -17.64 16.25
C GLY A 302 17.03 -16.61 16.52
N ASN A 303 17.47 -15.86 15.51
CA ASN A 303 18.52 -14.84 15.64
C ASN A 303 17.96 -13.48 16.06
N GLY A 304 17.60 -13.34 17.33
CA GLY A 304 17.02 -12.12 17.89
C GLY A 304 17.93 -10.89 17.78
N GLN A 305 19.24 -11.06 17.91
CA GLN A 305 20.22 -9.99 17.78
C GLN A 305 20.18 -9.36 16.38
N ARG A 306 20.14 -10.19 15.34
CA ARG A 306 20.11 -9.70 13.95
C ARG A 306 18.78 -9.05 13.62
N VAL A 307 17.67 -9.58 14.09
CA VAL A 307 16.34 -8.96 13.98
C VAL A 307 16.33 -7.56 14.60
N ARG A 308 16.90 -7.42 15.79
CA ARG A 308 17.00 -6.14 16.49
C ARG A 308 17.89 -5.13 15.75
N GLN A 309 19.01 -5.58 15.17
CA GLN A 309 19.87 -4.73 14.34
C GLN A 309 19.15 -4.23 13.08
N ILE A 310 18.40 -5.12 12.41
CA ILE A 310 17.60 -4.75 11.25
C ILE A 310 16.54 -3.72 11.64
N PHE A 311 15.86 -3.92 12.77
CA PHE A 311 14.88 -2.97 13.29
C PHE A 311 15.48 -1.58 13.54
N LYS A 312 16.63 -1.51 14.19
CA LYS A 312 17.32 -0.22 14.44
C LYS A 312 17.70 0.50 13.16
N THR A 313 18.26 -0.22 12.19
CA THR A 313 18.66 0.35 10.89
C THR A 313 17.43 0.80 10.11
N MET A 314 16.36 0.03 10.13
CA MET A 314 15.10 0.38 9.49
C MET A 314 14.50 1.65 10.12
N MET A 315 14.47 1.74 11.45
CA MET A 315 13.97 2.94 12.16
C MET A 315 14.79 4.18 11.83
N LEU A 316 16.11 4.03 11.70
CA LEU A 316 16.97 5.14 11.30
C LEU A 316 16.64 5.61 9.86
N ALA A 317 16.49 4.69 8.93
CA ALA A 317 16.13 5.01 7.54
C ALA A 317 14.76 5.68 7.46
N GLU A 318 13.78 5.17 8.19
CA GLU A 318 12.43 5.76 8.24
C GLU A 318 12.44 7.14 8.90
N ALA A 319 13.22 7.33 9.95
CA ALA A 319 13.39 8.62 10.59
C ALA A 319 14.01 9.65 9.64
N VAL A 320 14.99 9.27 8.83
CA VAL A 320 15.58 10.13 7.82
C VAL A 320 14.55 10.54 6.76
N VAL A 321 13.80 9.58 6.23
CA VAL A 321 12.72 9.86 5.27
C VAL A 321 11.67 10.79 5.87
N GLY A 322 11.22 10.50 7.08
CA GLY A 322 10.23 11.30 7.79
C GLY A 322 10.72 12.71 8.10
N LEU A 323 11.97 12.86 8.53
CA LEU A 323 12.55 14.17 8.84
C LEU A 323 12.71 15.03 7.59
N VAL A 324 13.24 14.47 6.51
CA VAL A 324 13.37 15.18 5.22
C VAL A 324 12.00 15.60 4.70
N SER A 325 11.02 14.73 4.75
CA SER A 325 9.64 15.02 4.33
C SER A 325 9.01 16.12 5.20
N MET A 326 9.17 16.02 6.52
CA MET A 326 8.64 17.02 7.46
C MET A 326 9.25 18.40 7.20
N LEU A 327 10.55 18.50 7.03
CA LEU A 327 11.24 19.76 6.72
C LEU A 327 10.75 20.33 5.39
N ALA A 328 10.58 19.49 4.35
CA ALA A 328 10.07 19.93 3.05
C ALA A 328 8.67 20.53 3.17
N PHE A 329 7.77 19.88 3.92
CA PHE A 329 6.39 20.34 4.05
C PHE A 329 6.24 21.56 4.98
N GLN A 330 7.11 21.72 5.94
CA GLN A 330 7.09 22.88 6.84
C GLN A 330 7.75 24.11 6.19
N LEU A 331 8.81 23.93 5.44
CA LEU A 331 9.57 25.03 4.85
C LEU A 331 9.11 25.45 3.44
N PHE A 332 8.63 24.51 2.64
CA PHE A 332 8.34 24.72 1.23
C PHE A 332 6.91 24.32 0.77
N PRO A 333 5.84 24.59 1.53
CA PRO A 333 4.50 24.13 1.16
C PRO A 333 3.99 24.78 -0.13
N VAL A 334 4.24 26.08 -0.32
CA VAL A 334 3.79 26.83 -1.52
C VAL A 334 4.55 26.36 -2.75
N GLN A 335 5.85 26.12 -2.64
CA GLN A 335 6.65 25.64 -3.73
C GLN A 335 6.22 24.24 -4.20
N ILE A 336 5.83 23.38 -3.25
CA ILE A 336 5.33 22.03 -3.56
C ILE A 336 3.98 22.12 -4.26
N ILE A 337 3.04 22.91 -3.75
CA ILE A 337 1.72 23.04 -4.36
C ILE A 337 1.81 23.67 -5.76
N SER A 338 2.78 24.57 -5.99
CA SER A 338 2.97 25.22 -7.29
C SER A 338 3.37 24.23 -8.39
N LEU A 339 3.95 23.08 -8.05
CA LEU A 339 4.23 22.02 -9.01
C LEU A 339 2.95 21.41 -9.61
N PHE A 340 1.82 21.52 -8.92
CA PHE A 340 0.52 21.03 -9.36
C PHE A 340 -0.37 22.12 -9.92
N GLY A 341 0.13 23.34 -10.03
CA GLY A 341 -0.58 24.53 -10.50
C GLY A 341 -0.68 25.59 -9.42
N SER A 342 -0.83 26.83 -9.84
CA SER A 342 -1.03 27.99 -8.97
C SER A 342 -2.26 28.73 -9.43
N GLU A 343 -3.25 28.94 -8.56
CA GLU A 343 -4.51 29.56 -8.95
C GLU A 343 -4.72 30.93 -8.30
N SER A 344 -4.60 31.03 -6.96
CA SER A 344 -4.86 32.27 -6.23
C SER A 344 -4.08 32.35 -4.93
N ASP A 345 -4.05 33.54 -4.32
CA ASP A 345 -3.43 33.72 -3.00
C ASP A 345 -4.16 32.95 -1.92
N LEU A 346 -5.49 32.87 -2.02
CA LEU A 346 -6.33 32.11 -1.10
C LEU A 346 -6.04 30.61 -1.20
N TYR A 347 -5.86 30.12 -2.41
CA TYR A 347 -5.44 28.74 -2.68
C TYR A 347 -4.08 28.44 -2.06
N ASN A 348 -3.10 29.31 -2.25
CA ASN A 348 -1.76 29.14 -1.67
C ASN A 348 -1.78 29.21 -0.14
N GLN A 349 -2.61 30.07 0.44
CA GLN A 349 -2.77 30.18 1.89
C GLN A 349 -3.32 28.88 2.49
N PHE A 350 -4.37 28.34 1.90
CA PHE A 350 -4.94 27.06 2.34
C PHE A 350 -3.94 25.91 2.15
N ALA A 351 -3.21 25.90 1.04
CA ALA A 351 -2.17 24.91 0.78
C ALA A 351 -1.07 24.94 1.86
N SER A 352 -0.63 26.12 2.28
CA SER A 352 0.32 26.27 3.38
C SER A 352 -0.20 25.65 4.66
N TYR A 353 -1.43 25.94 5.04
CA TYR A 353 -2.05 25.34 6.23
C TYR A 353 -2.20 23.83 6.10
N ALA A 354 -2.67 23.35 4.96
CA ALA A 354 -2.89 21.93 4.74
C ALA A 354 -1.59 21.12 4.84
N PHE A 355 -0.53 21.53 4.17
CA PHE A 355 0.77 20.86 4.27
C PHE A 355 1.36 20.94 5.67
N ARG A 356 1.32 22.11 6.29
CA ARG A 356 1.94 22.31 7.59
C ARG A 356 1.19 21.64 8.73
N ILE A 357 -0.13 21.56 8.67
CA ILE A 357 -0.94 20.95 9.73
C ILE A 357 -1.09 19.44 9.49
N TYR A 358 -1.62 19.05 8.34
CA TYR A 358 -1.93 17.65 8.06
C TYR A 358 -0.69 16.75 8.05
N LEU A 359 0.40 17.25 7.50
CA LEU A 359 1.68 16.53 7.42
C LEU A 359 2.69 16.96 8.50
N SER A 360 2.25 17.63 9.57
CA SER A 360 3.13 18.05 10.66
C SER A 360 3.78 16.89 11.40
N THR A 361 3.13 15.75 11.46
CA THR A 361 3.61 14.54 12.13
C THR A 361 3.99 13.43 11.17
N ILE A 362 4.38 13.77 9.94
CA ILE A 362 4.77 12.77 8.95
C ILE A 362 5.92 11.86 9.42
N LEU A 363 6.84 12.40 10.22
CA LEU A 363 7.91 11.62 10.84
C LEU A 363 7.35 10.51 11.74
N LEU A 364 6.36 10.84 12.58
CA LEU A 364 5.71 9.87 13.45
C LEU A 364 4.93 8.82 12.65
N CYS A 365 4.28 9.26 11.58
CA CYS A 365 3.58 8.37 10.65
C CYS A 365 4.53 7.35 10.01
N CYS A 366 5.68 7.78 9.53
CA CYS A 366 6.71 6.91 8.98
C CYS A 366 7.12 5.82 9.98
N ILE A 367 7.34 6.20 11.22
CA ILE A 367 7.79 5.27 12.27
C ILE A 367 6.69 4.27 12.65
N HIS A 368 5.47 4.70 12.94
CA HIS A 368 4.44 3.75 13.37
C HIS A 368 3.97 2.82 12.23
N LYS A 369 3.92 3.29 10.99
CA LYS A 369 3.60 2.42 9.84
C LYS A 369 4.69 1.36 9.62
N SER A 370 5.93 1.75 9.76
CA SER A 370 7.07 0.85 9.69
C SER A 370 7.04 -0.21 10.81
N ILE A 371 6.69 0.19 12.03
CA ILE A 371 6.50 -0.73 13.16
C ILE A 371 5.37 -1.73 12.87
N SER A 372 4.27 -1.30 12.28
CA SER A 372 3.16 -2.18 11.91
C SER A 372 3.60 -3.27 10.93
N ILE A 373 4.37 -2.90 9.90
CA ILE A 373 4.90 -3.86 8.92
C ILE A 373 5.95 -4.77 9.56
N PHE A 374 6.77 -4.24 10.44
CA PHE A 374 7.75 -5.04 11.19
C PHE A 374 7.08 -6.10 12.07
N LEU A 375 6.02 -5.74 12.77
CA LEU A 375 5.22 -6.68 13.57
C LEU A 375 4.57 -7.77 12.71
N GLN A 376 4.09 -7.39 11.53
CA GLN A 376 3.60 -8.35 10.52
C GLN A 376 4.71 -9.32 10.12
N SER A 377 5.93 -8.84 9.91
CA SER A 377 7.10 -9.65 9.54
C SER A 377 7.51 -10.63 10.64
N LEU A 378 7.24 -10.31 11.90
CA LEU A 378 7.48 -11.19 13.05
C LEU A 378 6.37 -12.24 13.26
N GLY A 379 5.36 -12.27 12.41
CA GLY A 379 4.23 -13.17 12.58
C GLY A 379 3.31 -12.77 13.74
N LYS A 380 3.17 -11.48 14.02
CA LYS A 380 2.31 -10.91 15.06
C LYS A 380 1.12 -10.18 14.46
N PRO A 381 0.06 -10.91 14.02
CA PRO A 381 -1.04 -10.32 13.26
C PRO A 381 -1.89 -9.36 14.07
N VAL A 382 -2.14 -9.67 15.35
CA VAL A 382 -3.04 -8.88 16.20
C VAL A 382 -2.47 -7.49 16.45
N GLN A 383 -1.19 -7.39 16.79
CA GLN A 383 -0.53 -6.11 17.05
C GLN A 383 -0.50 -5.24 15.78
N SER A 384 -0.15 -5.82 14.64
CA SER A 384 -0.13 -5.12 13.35
C SER A 384 -1.52 -4.61 12.97
N MET A 385 -2.54 -5.45 13.13
CA MET A 385 -3.94 -5.10 12.87
C MET A 385 -4.43 -3.98 13.78
N ILE A 386 -4.12 -4.04 15.08
CA ILE A 386 -4.52 -3.01 16.04
C ILE A 386 -3.95 -1.64 15.65
N LEU A 387 -2.68 -1.56 15.25
CA LEU A 387 -2.07 -0.29 14.84
C LEU A 387 -2.75 0.29 13.60
N SER A 388 -3.06 -0.55 12.60
CA SER A 388 -3.76 -0.10 11.40
C SER A 388 -5.18 0.37 11.69
N LEU A 389 -5.95 -0.40 12.48
CA LEU A 389 -7.29 -0.02 12.89
C LEU A 389 -7.32 1.25 13.72
N LEU A 390 -6.40 1.37 14.68
CA LEU A 390 -6.35 2.52 15.58
C LEU A 390 -6.11 3.82 14.80
N ARG A 391 -5.10 3.84 13.97
CA ARG A 391 -4.72 5.06 13.24
C ARG A 391 -5.80 5.48 12.24
N ASP A 392 -6.22 4.57 11.39
CA ASP A 392 -7.03 4.91 10.23
C ASP A 392 -8.53 4.96 10.55
N PHE A 393 -9.05 3.92 11.20
CA PHE A 393 -10.49 3.77 11.41
C PHE A 393 -10.98 4.31 12.76
N ILE A 394 -10.24 4.11 13.82
CA ILE A 394 -10.67 4.53 15.17
C ILE A 394 -10.38 6.01 15.42
N LEU A 395 -9.27 6.53 14.91
CA LEU A 395 -8.85 7.92 15.15
C LEU A 395 -9.09 8.83 13.95
N CYS A 396 -8.53 8.54 12.78
CA CYS A 396 -8.63 9.45 11.63
C CYS A 396 -10.07 9.73 11.20
N VAL A 397 -10.86 8.70 10.93
CA VAL A 397 -12.22 8.88 10.39
C VAL A 397 -13.12 9.64 11.37
N PRO A 398 -13.22 9.26 12.66
CA PRO A 398 -14.02 10.03 13.61
C PRO A 398 -13.52 11.47 13.80
N LEU A 399 -12.22 11.70 13.82
CA LEU A 399 -11.66 13.04 14.00
C LEU A 399 -11.94 13.96 12.80
N ILE A 400 -11.92 13.43 11.59
CA ILE A 400 -12.30 14.18 10.38
C ILE A 400 -13.75 14.65 10.49
N LEU A 401 -14.63 13.83 11.03
CA LEU A 401 -16.06 14.14 11.16
C LEU A 401 -16.36 15.08 12.35
N ILE A 402 -15.64 14.93 13.47
CA ILE A 402 -15.93 15.61 14.74
C ILE A 402 -15.24 16.97 14.84
N PHE A 403 -13.98 17.08 14.46
CA PHE A 403 -13.19 18.31 14.64
C PHE A 403 -13.74 19.56 13.97
N PRO A 404 -14.39 19.50 12.80
CA PRO A 404 -15.01 20.70 12.23
C PRO A 404 -16.03 21.39 13.15
N MET A 405 -16.57 20.67 14.11
CA MET A 405 -17.52 21.22 15.09
C MET A 405 -16.85 22.02 16.21
N PHE A 406 -15.55 21.83 16.44
CA PHE A 406 -14.79 22.42 17.54
C PHE A 406 -13.73 23.43 17.10
N VAL A 407 -13.45 23.51 15.80
CA VAL A 407 -12.42 24.39 15.24
C VAL A 407 -13.08 25.41 14.32
N GLU A 408 -12.65 26.66 14.39
CA GLU A 408 -13.08 27.71 13.47
C GLU A 408 -11.88 28.27 12.68
N PRO A 409 -12.01 28.38 11.34
CA PRO A 409 -13.11 27.85 10.52
C PRO A 409 -13.15 26.31 10.52
N GLY A 410 -14.37 25.73 10.44
CA GLY A 410 -14.57 24.29 10.52
C GLY A 410 -13.80 23.48 9.48
N VAL A 411 -13.51 24.07 8.32
CA VAL A 411 -12.72 23.44 7.26
C VAL A 411 -11.28 23.09 7.67
N MET A 412 -10.75 23.74 8.69
CA MET A 412 -9.42 23.42 9.25
C MET A 412 -9.44 22.19 10.15
N GLY A 413 -10.62 21.80 10.66
CA GLY A 413 -10.76 20.67 11.59
C GLY A 413 -10.20 19.35 11.06
N PRO A 414 -10.58 18.92 9.85
CA PRO A 414 -10.05 17.68 9.26
C PRO A 414 -8.54 17.62 9.16
N LEU A 415 -7.86 18.74 9.03
CA LEU A 415 -6.40 18.80 8.94
C LEU A 415 -5.70 18.33 10.22
N TYR A 416 -6.34 18.46 11.37
CA TYR A 416 -5.81 18.02 12.66
C TYR A 416 -5.98 16.53 12.94
N SER A 417 -6.75 15.82 12.11
CA SER A 417 -7.02 14.40 12.30
C SER A 417 -5.75 13.53 12.24
N ALA A 418 -4.93 13.73 11.23
CA ALA A 418 -3.70 12.97 11.04
C ALA A 418 -2.67 13.20 12.17
N PRO A 419 -2.35 14.44 12.57
CA PRO A 419 -1.41 14.67 13.67
C PRO A 419 -1.80 13.96 14.97
N ILE A 420 -3.05 14.03 15.36
CA ILE A 420 -3.52 13.39 16.61
C ILE A 420 -3.50 11.87 16.47
N ALA A 421 -3.98 11.36 15.34
CA ALA A 421 -3.95 9.93 15.07
C ALA A 421 -2.52 9.38 15.10
N ASP A 422 -1.57 10.08 14.50
CA ASP A 422 -0.18 9.66 14.44
C ASP A 422 0.47 9.66 15.84
N VAL A 423 0.24 10.66 16.67
CA VAL A 423 0.77 10.72 18.03
C VAL A 423 0.26 9.57 18.89
N VAL A 424 -1.06 9.36 18.92
CA VAL A 424 -1.68 8.28 19.70
C VAL A 424 -1.22 6.92 19.21
N THR A 425 -1.20 6.71 17.90
CA THR A 425 -0.76 5.43 17.32
C THR A 425 0.71 5.15 17.62
N LEU A 426 1.57 6.17 17.57
CA LEU A 426 2.98 5.99 17.90
C LEU A 426 3.20 5.61 19.37
N LEU A 427 2.43 6.18 20.29
CA LEU A 427 2.49 5.80 21.71
C LEU A 427 2.13 4.34 21.92
N VAL A 428 1.06 3.87 21.28
CA VAL A 428 0.65 2.46 21.32
C VAL A 428 1.70 1.56 20.66
N ALA A 429 2.23 1.97 19.51
CA ALA A 429 3.30 1.24 18.81
C ALA A 429 4.57 1.13 19.67
N GLY A 430 4.93 2.19 20.36
CA GLY A 430 6.08 2.19 21.28
C GLY A 430 5.93 1.19 22.43
N VAL A 431 4.74 1.12 23.01
CA VAL A 431 4.44 0.13 24.07
C VAL A 431 4.54 -1.30 23.53
N MET A 432 3.97 -1.55 22.35
CA MET A 432 4.06 -2.87 21.69
C MET A 432 5.50 -3.26 21.38
N MET A 433 6.31 -2.31 20.87
CA MET A 433 7.71 -2.56 20.54
C MET A 433 8.58 -2.79 21.77
N ALA A 434 8.33 -2.12 22.88
CA ALA A 434 9.03 -2.39 24.13
C ALA A 434 8.86 -3.84 24.56
N SER A 435 7.65 -4.37 24.47
CA SER A 435 7.36 -5.78 24.74
C SER A 435 8.07 -6.74 23.77
N VAL A 436 8.05 -6.41 22.47
CA VAL A 436 8.69 -7.22 21.42
C VAL A 436 10.21 -7.23 21.58
N LEU A 437 10.83 -6.09 21.84
CA LEU A 437 12.28 -5.98 22.04
C LEU A 437 12.73 -6.79 23.26
N LYS A 438 11.94 -6.81 24.33
CA LYS A 438 12.20 -7.67 25.49
C LYS A 438 12.21 -9.15 25.11
N LYS A 439 11.25 -9.61 24.31
CA LYS A 439 11.23 -10.98 23.81
C LYS A 439 12.43 -11.31 22.91
N LEU A 440 12.85 -10.39 22.07
CA LEU A 440 14.02 -10.56 21.22
C LEU A 440 15.32 -10.69 22.03
N ASN A 441 15.45 -9.94 23.12
CA ASN A 441 16.58 -10.09 24.06
C ASN A 441 16.59 -11.47 24.72
N GLN A 442 15.44 -11.97 25.14
CA GLN A 442 15.33 -13.32 25.71
C GLN A 442 15.69 -14.42 24.70
N MET A 443 15.32 -14.27 23.44
CA MET A 443 15.74 -15.17 22.36
C MET A 443 17.26 -15.18 22.19
N GLU A 444 17.90 -14.01 22.22
CA GLU A 444 19.35 -13.86 22.13
C GLU A 444 20.07 -14.57 23.29
N GLU A 445 19.60 -14.36 24.52
CA GLU A 445 20.15 -15.00 25.69
C GLU A 445 20.05 -16.55 25.62
N SER A 446 18.91 -17.07 25.20
CA SER A 446 18.68 -18.49 25.01
C SER A 446 19.58 -19.08 23.93
N HIS A 447 19.73 -18.35 22.81
CA HIS A 447 20.60 -18.77 21.71
C HIS A 447 22.08 -18.85 22.15
N ASN A 448 22.54 -17.84 22.88
CA ASN A 448 23.91 -17.76 23.40
C ASN A 448 24.19 -18.89 24.45
N LEU A 449 23.19 -19.24 25.25
CA LEU A 449 23.29 -20.35 26.19
C LEU A 449 23.46 -21.71 25.48
N ILE A 450 22.69 -21.91 24.40
CA ILE A 450 22.80 -23.13 23.57
C ILE A 450 24.19 -23.21 22.92
N LEU A 451 24.68 -22.12 22.33
CA LEU A 451 26.01 -22.12 21.74
C LEU A 451 27.11 -22.42 22.73
N LYS A 452 27.05 -21.84 23.92
CA LYS A 452 28.02 -22.16 25.00
C LYS A 452 27.94 -23.62 25.45
N SER A 453 26.77 -24.20 25.51
CA SER A 453 26.60 -25.62 25.88
C SER A 453 27.18 -26.56 24.82
N VAL A 454 27.15 -26.18 23.56
CA VAL A 454 27.73 -26.95 22.46
C VAL A 454 29.25 -26.79 22.40
N GLU A 455 29.80 -25.63 22.76
CA GLU A 455 31.25 -25.41 22.83
C GLU A 455 31.91 -26.09 24.03
N THR A 456 31.12 -26.37 25.07
CA THR A 456 31.59 -27.05 26.30
C THR A 456 31.38 -28.57 26.29
N ALA A 457 30.70 -29.13 25.30
CA ALA A 457 30.48 -30.56 25.08
C ALA A 457 31.43 -31.12 24.02
#